data_e6344d43d3c8e879afe4e190c906217d
#
_entry.id   e6344d43d3c8e879afe4e190c906217d
#
_cell.length_a   1.000
_cell.length_b   1.000
_cell.length_c   1.000
_cell.angle_alpha   90.00
_cell.angle_beta   90.00
_cell.angle_gamma   90.00
#
_symmetry.space_group_name_H-M   'P 1'
#
loop_
_entity.id
_entity.type
_entity.pdbx_description
1 polymer ?
#
loop_
_entity_poly.entity_id
_entity_poly.type
_entity_poly.pdbx_seq_one_letter_code
_entity_poly.pdbx_strand_id
1 'polypeptide(L)'
;MPAQTSLTWEQVKAKFEAVNPALRADADNVDEMRAEEITAFLRPNPQFTLSVDGNQVAPHNGVWTPFKGTTEQPNFSYLHEREHKRELRLQSAQEGTRITQSQHEDLDRNMVFALRAAFVGTLQAKFVLDLARADLEYYDHIIEISRARFKAGDLAQIDLDRIELLRVQYESEIETATVNLRTAKIQLLQMLNDRTPVGLFDVTGPFDFSDELQPLETYRDAALAARPDLQAALQTVQQSVTNHKLAVANGSTDPTFAGWFTNNSSTNNPNGPQTVGASVSVPLRIFDRNQGEKKRTLIDIDRSKQASEAARAQVFSDVDTSYELVRSNIELLKPYKAKYKDQALRVRDAVTFAYEHGGASLMDFLNAQSDYRQVQLAYAQLIGAYLTAAGQLNLAVGREEIH
;
A
#
# COMPACT_ATOMS: atom_id res chain seq x y z
N MET A 1 -4.17 -8.48 -37.26
CA MET A 1 -3.68 -8.64 -35.88
C MET A 1 -4.53 -7.75 -35.00
N PRO A 2 -5.00 -8.16 -33.83
CA PRO A 2 -5.67 -7.23 -32.93
C PRO A 2 -4.71 -6.08 -32.61
N ALA A 3 -5.24 -4.87 -32.58
CA ALA A 3 -4.43 -3.67 -32.32
C ALA A 3 -3.83 -3.76 -30.90
N GLN A 4 -2.54 -3.51 -30.81
CA GLN A 4 -1.83 -3.42 -29.54
C GLN A 4 -2.40 -2.22 -28.77
N THR A 5 -2.99 -2.45 -27.61
CA THR A 5 -3.56 -1.37 -26.78
C THR A 5 -2.45 -0.79 -25.95
N SER A 6 -2.00 0.42 -26.30
CA SER A 6 -0.99 1.14 -25.56
C SER A 6 -1.67 2.00 -24.49
N LEU A 7 -1.40 1.77 -23.21
CA LEU A 7 -2.00 2.48 -22.08
C LEU A 7 -1.12 3.62 -21.60
N THR A 8 -1.72 4.79 -21.32
CA THR A 8 -1.05 5.90 -20.63
C THR A 8 -1.00 5.65 -19.12
N TRP A 9 -0.20 6.45 -18.40
CA TRP A 9 -0.14 6.38 -16.94
C TRP A 9 -1.52 6.49 -16.28
N GLU A 10 -2.32 7.47 -16.69
CA GLU A 10 -3.66 7.70 -16.15
C GLU A 10 -4.58 6.48 -16.36
N GLN A 11 -4.50 5.86 -17.52
CA GLN A 11 -5.28 4.66 -17.83
C GLN A 11 -4.82 3.45 -17.01
N VAL A 12 -3.51 3.31 -16.81
CA VAL A 12 -2.92 2.24 -15.98
C VAL A 12 -3.33 2.41 -14.53
N LYS A 13 -3.23 3.62 -13.97
CA LYS A 13 -3.63 3.97 -12.60
C LYS A 13 -5.12 3.71 -12.38
N ALA A 14 -5.99 4.26 -13.23
CA ALA A 14 -7.44 4.06 -13.12
C ALA A 14 -7.85 2.56 -13.20
N LYS A 15 -7.20 1.80 -14.09
CA LYS A 15 -7.43 0.35 -14.18
C LYS A 15 -6.96 -0.37 -12.92
N PHE A 16 -5.82 -0.02 -12.37
CA PHE A 16 -5.28 -0.59 -11.14
C PHE A 16 -6.22 -0.38 -9.96
N GLU A 17 -6.62 0.86 -9.69
CA GLU A 17 -7.55 1.22 -8.62
C GLU A 17 -8.89 0.49 -8.74
N ALA A 18 -9.39 0.32 -9.97
CA ALA A 18 -10.66 -0.34 -10.23
C ALA A 18 -10.64 -1.87 -10.01
N VAL A 19 -9.51 -2.56 -10.20
CA VAL A 19 -9.51 -4.04 -10.28
C VAL A 19 -8.53 -4.72 -9.31
N ASN A 20 -7.65 -3.98 -8.63
CA ASN A 20 -6.64 -4.60 -7.77
C ASN A 20 -7.28 -5.31 -6.57
N PRO A 21 -7.05 -6.65 -6.41
CA PRO A 21 -7.70 -7.40 -5.34
C PRO A 21 -7.23 -7.02 -3.94
N ALA A 22 -5.98 -6.57 -3.79
CA ALA A 22 -5.44 -6.19 -2.48
C ALA A 22 -6.08 -4.88 -1.98
N LEU A 23 -6.25 -3.88 -2.85
CA LEU A 23 -6.96 -2.64 -2.49
C LEU A 23 -8.43 -2.91 -2.14
N ARG A 24 -9.10 -3.80 -2.89
CA ARG A 24 -10.49 -4.18 -2.59
C ARG A 24 -10.61 -4.90 -1.26
N ALA A 25 -9.73 -5.87 -0.99
CA ALA A 25 -9.74 -6.57 0.30
C ALA A 25 -9.49 -5.63 1.48
N ASP A 26 -8.66 -4.61 1.30
CA ASP A 26 -8.41 -3.63 2.34
C ASP A 26 -9.55 -2.61 2.48
N ALA A 27 -10.26 -2.29 1.40
CA ALA A 27 -11.52 -1.53 1.46
C ALA A 27 -12.61 -2.31 2.22
N ASP A 28 -12.72 -3.63 2.00
CA ASP A 28 -13.62 -4.51 2.76
C ASP A 28 -13.29 -4.48 4.27
N ASN A 29 -12.01 -4.39 4.66
CA ASN A 29 -11.59 -4.22 6.06
C ASN A 29 -12.15 -2.93 6.68
N VAL A 30 -12.21 -1.82 5.92
CA VAL A 30 -12.87 -0.60 6.38
C VAL A 30 -14.37 -0.83 6.60
N ASP A 31 -15.03 -1.59 5.74
CA ASP A 31 -16.46 -1.90 5.89
C ASP A 31 -16.71 -2.86 7.06
N GLU A 32 -15.81 -3.79 7.37
CA GLU A 32 -15.84 -4.61 8.59
C GLU A 32 -15.78 -3.72 9.84
N MET A 33 -14.89 -2.73 9.88
CA MET A 33 -14.82 -1.78 11.00
C MET A 33 -16.12 -0.96 11.15
N ARG A 34 -16.76 -0.57 10.04
CA ARG A 34 -18.08 0.09 10.08
C ARG A 34 -19.18 -0.83 10.66
N ALA A 35 -19.11 -2.13 10.36
CA ALA A 35 -20.04 -3.09 10.96
C ALA A 35 -19.80 -3.25 12.48
N GLU A 36 -18.56 -3.15 12.94
CA GLU A 36 -18.23 -3.15 14.37
C GLU A 36 -18.79 -1.93 15.11
N GLU A 37 -18.95 -0.77 14.47
CA GLU A 37 -19.62 0.40 15.06
C GLU A 37 -21.06 0.07 15.49
N ILE A 38 -21.77 -0.74 14.68
CA ILE A 38 -23.12 -1.20 15.01
C ILE A 38 -23.08 -2.02 16.30
N THR A 39 -22.17 -2.99 16.38
CA THR A 39 -22.00 -3.85 17.56
C THR A 39 -21.62 -3.04 18.81
N ALA A 40 -20.71 -2.07 18.66
CA ALA A 40 -20.24 -1.22 19.76
C ALA A 40 -21.37 -0.39 20.38
N PHE A 41 -22.39 -0.04 19.60
CA PHE A 41 -23.55 0.73 20.06
C PHE A 41 -24.68 -0.12 20.61
N LEU A 42 -24.64 -1.45 20.51
CA LEU A 42 -25.70 -2.30 21.03
C LEU A 42 -25.74 -2.25 22.55
N ARG A 43 -26.98 -2.35 23.07
CA ARG A 43 -27.24 -2.53 24.50
C ARG A 43 -27.11 -4.01 24.86
N PRO A 44 -26.73 -4.35 26.10
CA PRO A 44 -26.82 -5.72 26.57
C PRO A 44 -28.26 -6.26 26.39
N ASN A 45 -28.35 -7.49 25.88
CA ASN A 45 -29.65 -8.12 25.71
C ASN A 45 -30.28 -8.43 27.07
N PRO A 46 -31.62 -8.24 27.24
CA PRO A 46 -32.33 -8.79 28.38
C PRO A 46 -32.18 -10.31 28.42
N GLN A 47 -32.10 -10.86 29.63
CA GLN A 47 -31.99 -12.31 29.82
C GLN A 47 -33.32 -12.84 30.35
N PHE A 48 -33.80 -13.93 29.76
CA PHE A 48 -34.88 -14.71 30.25
C PHE A 48 -34.35 -16.02 30.85
N THR A 49 -34.72 -16.30 32.08
CA THR A 49 -34.36 -17.53 32.81
C THR A 49 -35.60 -18.21 33.32
N LEU A 50 -35.77 -19.48 33.04
CA LEU A 50 -36.80 -20.30 33.66
C LEU A 50 -36.15 -21.27 34.62
N SER A 51 -36.41 -21.11 35.91
CA SER A 51 -35.96 -22.04 36.96
C SER A 51 -37.10 -22.97 37.33
N VAL A 52 -36.77 -24.24 37.47
CA VAL A 52 -37.73 -25.26 37.93
C VAL A 52 -37.03 -26.02 39.07
N ASP A 53 -37.47 -25.79 40.28
CA ASP A 53 -36.87 -26.31 41.50
C ASP A 53 -37.85 -27.13 42.30
N GLY A 54 -37.38 -27.83 43.36
CA GLY A 54 -38.19 -28.57 44.31
C GLY A 54 -38.68 -29.93 43.82
N ASN A 55 -38.10 -30.43 42.74
CA ASN A 55 -38.38 -31.77 42.23
C ASN A 55 -37.73 -32.83 43.16
N GLN A 56 -38.53 -33.79 43.62
CA GLN A 56 -38.06 -34.86 44.48
C GLN A 56 -37.27 -35.90 43.68
N VAL A 57 -36.02 -36.13 44.04
CA VAL A 57 -35.12 -37.11 43.36
C VAL A 57 -35.06 -38.46 44.07
N ALA A 58 -35.61 -38.57 45.29
CA ALA A 58 -35.69 -39.82 46.06
C ALA A 58 -36.95 -39.75 46.95
N PRO A 59 -37.52 -40.91 47.40
CA PRO A 59 -38.60 -40.95 48.37
C PRO A 59 -38.26 -40.23 49.70
N HIS A 60 -39.16 -39.40 50.21
CA HIS A 60 -39.02 -38.79 51.53
C HIS A 60 -40.09 -39.40 52.44
N ASN A 61 -39.70 -39.96 53.58
CA ASN A 61 -40.54 -40.71 54.49
C ASN A 61 -41.39 -41.81 53.82
N GLY A 62 -40.78 -42.53 52.83
CA GLY A 62 -41.43 -43.60 52.05
C GLY A 62 -42.42 -43.13 50.98
N VAL A 63 -42.56 -41.83 50.77
CA VAL A 63 -43.53 -41.26 49.79
C VAL A 63 -42.71 -40.68 48.62
N TRP A 64 -43.06 -41.11 47.39
CA TRP A 64 -42.49 -40.63 46.13
C TRP A 64 -43.48 -39.76 45.41
N THR A 65 -43.27 -38.45 45.43
CA THR A 65 -44.12 -37.44 44.72
C THR A 65 -43.23 -36.43 43.98
N PRO A 66 -42.62 -36.83 42.86
CA PRO A 66 -41.52 -36.09 42.21
C PRO A 66 -41.85 -34.63 41.87
N PHE A 67 -43.10 -34.32 41.59
CA PHE A 67 -43.51 -32.97 41.14
C PHE A 67 -44.36 -32.20 42.14
N LYS A 68 -44.68 -32.75 43.30
CA LYS A 68 -45.59 -32.10 44.27
C LYS A 68 -45.01 -30.81 44.87
N GLY A 69 -43.69 -30.68 44.92
CA GLY A 69 -43.01 -29.52 45.48
C GLY A 69 -42.42 -28.59 44.40
N THR A 70 -42.73 -28.81 43.15
CA THR A 70 -42.17 -28.06 42.05
C THR A 70 -42.47 -26.56 42.15
N THR A 71 -41.43 -25.76 42.08
CA THR A 71 -41.48 -24.31 41.99
C THR A 71 -41.03 -23.91 40.60
N GLU A 72 -41.87 -23.21 39.86
CA GLU A 72 -41.58 -22.65 38.54
C GLU A 72 -41.38 -21.16 38.69
N GLN A 73 -40.21 -20.65 38.14
CA GLN A 73 -39.88 -19.25 38.28
C GLN A 73 -39.31 -18.70 36.95
N PRO A 74 -40.15 -18.21 36.06
CA PRO A 74 -39.70 -17.37 34.97
C PRO A 74 -39.16 -16.03 35.52
N ASN A 75 -37.99 -15.62 35.02
CA ASN A 75 -37.27 -14.40 35.41
C ASN A 75 -36.84 -13.63 34.18
N PHE A 76 -37.04 -12.33 34.17
CA PHE A 76 -36.46 -11.41 33.21
C PHE A 76 -35.47 -10.50 33.91
N SER A 77 -34.28 -10.34 33.36
CA SER A 77 -33.28 -9.41 33.87
C SER A 77 -32.68 -8.54 32.77
N TYR A 78 -32.32 -7.32 33.12
CA TYR A 78 -31.74 -6.33 32.22
C TYR A 78 -30.65 -5.55 32.93
N LEU A 79 -29.42 -5.56 32.29
CA LEU A 79 -28.30 -4.74 32.72
C LEU A 79 -28.44 -3.33 32.17
N HIS A 80 -28.45 -2.34 33.03
CA HIS A 80 -28.45 -0.93 32.63
C HIS A 80 -27.05 -0.33 32.72
N GLU A 81 -26.44 -0.09 31.54
CA GLU A 81 -25.10 0.53 31.45
C GLU A 81 -25.22 2.02 31.80
N ARG A 82 -24.26 2.49 32.62
CA ARG A 82 -24.17 3.89 33.09
C ARG A 82 -22.90 4.55 32.51
N GLU A 83 -22.69 5.85 32.82
CA GLU A 83 -21.50 6.63 32.52
C GLU A 83 -21.18 6.66 31.04
N HIS A 84 -22.18 6.66 30.17
CA HIS A 84 -22.03 6.75 28.72
C HIS A 84 -21.11 5.66 28.10
N LYS A 85 -21.01 4.48 28.73
CA LYS A 85 -20.16 3.39 28.28
C LYS A 85 -20.43 3.01 26.82
N ARG A 86 -21.70 2.93 26.44
CA ARG A 86 -22.13 2.60 25.08
C ARG A 86 -21.68 3.66 24.08
N GLU A 87 -21.88 4.93 24.40
CA GLU A 87 -21.50 6.06 23.56
C GLU A 87 -19.97 6.14 23.41
N LEU A 88 -19.22 5.85 24.48
CA LEU A 88 -17.75 5.80 24.44
C LEU A 88 -17.23 4.61 23.62
N ARG A 89 -17.90 3.44 23.69
CA ARG A 89 -17.58 2.29 22.81
C ARG A 89 -17.82 2.65 21.35
N LEU A 90 -18.97 3.26 21.03
CA LEU A 90 -19.26 3.71 19.68
C LEU A 90 -18.21 4.72 19.19
N GLN A 91 -17.90 5.73 20.00
CA GLN A 91 -16.89 6.73 19.64
C GLN A 91 -15.53 6.09 19.38
N SER A 92 -15.11 5.16 20.23
CA SER A 92 -13.84 4.43 20.03
C SER A 92 -13.86 3.58 18.74
N ALA A 93 -14.98 2.92 18.42
CA ALA A 93 -15.13 2.16 17.18
C ALA A 93 -15.07 3.09 15.94
N GLN A 94 -15.78 4.24 15.97
CA GLN A 94 -15.75 5.24 14.90
C GLN A 94 -14.35 5.85 14.69
N GLU A 95 -13.62 6.07 15.78
CA GLU A 95 -12.22 6.50 15.71
C GLU A 95 -11.34 5.39 15.12
N GLY A 96 -11.61 4.11 15.45
CA GLY A 96 -10.98 2.95 14.84
C GLY A 96 -11.24 2.87 13.33
N THR A 97 -12.48 3.03 12.90
CA THR A 97 -12.84 3.07 11.47
C THR A 97 -12.07 4.17 10.72
N ARG A 98 -11.94 5.36 11.30
CA ARG A 98 -11.16 6.46 10.70
C ARG A 98 -9.67 6.13 10.57
N ILE A 99 -9.10 5.48 11.58
CA ILE A 99 -7.70 5.01 11.53
C ILE A 99 -7.52 4.01 10.39
N THR A 100 -8.40 3.01 10.29
CA THR A 100 -8.36 2.00 9.22
C THR A 100 -8.56 2.63 7.84
N GLN A 101 -9.44 3.65 7.73
CA GLN A 101 -9.61 4.43 6.51
C GLN A 101 -8.30 5.13 6.09
N SER A 102 -7.62 5.80 7.03
CA SER A 102 -6.34 6.45 6.74
C SER A 102 -5.23 5.45 6.42
N GLN A 103 -5.26 4.26 7.02
CA GLN A 103 -4.34 3.16 6.68
C GLN A 103 -4.60 2.61 5.26
N HIS A 104 -5.86 2.52 4.86
CA HIS A 104 -6.25 2.16 3.49
C HIS A 104 -5.73 3.18 2.47
N GLU A 105 -5.89 4.47 2.73
CA GLU A 105 -5.37 5.55 1.89
C GLU A 105 -3.83 5.51 1.81
N ASP A 106 -3.15 5.13 2.90
CA ASP A 106 -1.70 4.93 2.90
C ASP A 106 -1.27 3.70 2.09
N LEU A 107 -2.01 2.60 2.18
CA LEU A 107 -1.78 1.41 1.37
C LEU A 107 -1.94 1.73 -0.13
N ASP A 108 -3.02 2.42 -0.52
CA ASP A 108 -3.26 2.84 -1.90
C ASP A 108 -2.10 3.68 -2.43
N ARG A 109 -1.68 4.70 -1.68
CA ARG A 109 -0.53 5.56 -2.00
C ARG A 109 0.75 4.76 -2.25
N ASN A 110 1.06 3.80 -1.38
CA ASN A 110 2.25 2.94 -1.50
C ASN A 110 2.15 2.03 -2.74
N MET A 111 0.98 1.48 -3.00
CA MET A 111 0.75 0.61 -4.16
C MET A 111 0.76 1.38 -5.48
N VAL A 112 0.24 2.61 -5.52
CA VAL A 112 0.32 3.50 -6.68
C VAL A 112 1.78 3.86 -6.99
N PHE A 113 2.60 4.10 -5.97
CA PHE A 113 4.04 4.30 -6.17
C PHE A 113 4.71 3.06 -6.79
N ALA A 114 4.43 1.87 -6.26
CA ALA A 114 4.97 0.62 -6.81
C ALA A 114 4.53 0.41 -8.28
N LEU A 115 3.28 0.73 -8.59
CA LEU A 115 2.74 0.72 -9.96
C LEU A 115 3.47 1.72 -10.86
N ARG A 116 3.73 2.95 -10.37
CA ARG A 116 4.48 3.97 -11.11
C ARG A 116 5.90 3.52 -11.42
N ALA A 117 6.58 2.92 -10.45
CA ALA A 117 7.92 2.38 -10.64
C ALA A 117 7.95 1.25 -11.71
N ALA A 118 6.96 0.35 -11.69
CA ALA A 118 6.83 -0.69 -12.71
C ALA A 118 6.50 -0.13 -14.10
N PHE A 119 5.68 0.91 -14.18
CA PHE A 119 5.36 1.63 -15.42
C PHE A 119 6.61 2.31 -16.01
N VAL A 120 7.37 3.05 -15.18
CA VAL A 120 8.64 3.69 -15.57
C VAL A 120 9.65 2.65 -16.00
N GLY A 121 9.79 1.53 -15.27
CA GLY A 121 10.66 0.41 -15.66
C GLY A 121 10.29 -0.19 -17.02
N THR A 122 8.99 -0.24 -17.33
CA THR A 122 8.51 -0.71 -18.66
C THR A 122 8.87 0.29 -19.77
N LEU A 123 8.72 1.60 -19.54
CA LEU A 123 9.13 2.64 -20.49
C LEU A 123 10.64 2.61 -20.73
N GLN A 124 11.42 2.46 -19.66
CA GLN A 124 12.88 2.35 -19.74
C GLN A 124 13.32 1.11 -20.55
N ALA A 125 12.72 -0.05 -20.27
CA ALA A 125 13.02 -1.28 -21.01
C ALA A 125 12.65 -1.17 -22.50
N LYS A 126 11.57 -0.46 -22.84
CA LYS A 126 11.17 -0.16 -24.20
C LYS A 126 12.21 0.74 -24.88
N PHE A 127 12.63 1.80 -24.23
CA PHE A 127 13.66 2.70 -24.74
C PHE A 127 14.98 1.97 -25.02
N VAL A 128 15.41 1.10 -24.10
CA VAL A 128 16.65 0.30 -24.26
C VAL A 128 16.54 -0.68 -25.43
N LEU A 129 15.37 -1.30 -25.64
CA LEU A 129 15.14 -2.18 -26.81
C LEU A 129 15.17 -1.40 -28.11
N ASP A 130 14.55 -0.22 -28.17
CA ASP A 130 14.57 0.60 -29.37
C ASP A 130 15.97 1.11 -29.69
N LEU A 131 16.79 1.44 -28.67
CA LEU A 131 18.19 1.78 -28.82
C LEU A 131 19.00 0.59 -29.36
N ALA A 132 18.84 -0.62 -28.79
CA ALA A 132 19.56 -1.80 -29.24
C ALA A 132 19.22 -2.16 -30.70
N ARG A 133 17.99 -1.96 -31.15
CA ARG A 133 17.58 -2.15 -32.55
C ARG A 133 18.23 -1.13 -33.47
N ALA A 134 18.22 0.14 -33.08
CA ALA A 134 18.88 1.19 -33.86
C ALA A 134 20.39 0.97 -33.97
N ASP A 135 21.04 0.48 -32.91
CA ASP A 135 22.45 0.15 -32.90
C ASP A 135 22.78 -1.03 -33.85
N LEU A 136 21.93 -2.08 -33.88
CA LEU A 136 22.12 -3.20 -34.81
C LEU A 136 21.93 -2.75 -36.26
N GLU A 137 20.91 -1.97 -36.57
CA GLU A 137 20.61 -1.43 -37.90
C GLU A 137 21.81 -0.59 -38.41
N TYR A 138 22.32 0.29 -37.53
CA TYR A 138 23.50 1.08 -37.84
C TYR A 138 24.74 0.19 -38.08
N TYR A 139 24.94 -0.84 -37.26
CA TYR A 139 26.06 -1.76 -37.37
C TYR A 139 25.99 -2.62 -38.64
N ASP A 140 24.80 -3.07 -39.03
CA ASP A 140 24.59 -3.79 -40.31
C ASP A 140 24.98 -2.94 -41.52
N HIS A 141 24.72 -1.64 -41.50
CA HIS A 141 25.19 -0.72 -42.53
C HIS A 141 26.75 -0.67 -42.61
N ILE A 142 27.42 -0.65 -41.46
CA ILE A 142 28.89 -0.69 -41.41
C ILE A 142 29.45 -2.00 -41.95
N ILE A 143 28.78 -3.13 -41.68
CA ILE A 143 29.18 -4.42 -42.27
C ILE A 143 29.11 -4.37 -43.79
N GLU A 144 28.06 -3.78 -44.37
CA GLU A 144 27.93 -3.64 -45.82
C GLU A 144 29.10 -2.82 -46.42
N ILE A 145 29.45 -1.69 -45.83
CA ILE A 145 30.56 -0.85 -46.22
C ILE A 145 31.87 -1.64 -46.10
N SER A 146 32.09 -2.33 -44.99
CA SER A 146 33.33 -3.11 -44.75
C SER A 146 33.49 -4.25 -45.74
N ARG A 147 32.41 -4.93 -46.13
CA ARG A 147 32.41 -5.94 -47.18
C ARG A 147 32.75 -5.35 -48.53
N ALA A 148 32.29 -4.15 -48.86
CA ALA A 148 32.64 -3.45 -50.10
C ALA A 148 34.13 -3.08 -50.12
N ARG A 149 34.67 -2.57 -49.04
CA ARG A 149 36.08 -2.24 -48.86
C ARG A 149 36.96 -3.47 -48.95
N PHE A 150 36.58 -4.59 -48.36
CA PHE A 150 37.29 -5.85 -48.48
C PHE A 150 37.36 -6.33 -49.94
N LYS A 151 36.26 -6.24 -50.69
CA LYS A 151 36.23 -6.56 -52.12
C LYS A 151 37.13 -5.67 -52.96
N ALA A 152 37.28 -4.40 -52.54
CA ALA A 152 38.19 -3.42 -53.20
C ALA A 152 39.66 -3.64 -52.80
N GLY A 153 39.95 -4.47 -51.80
CA GLY A 153 41.31 -4.70 -51.28
C GLY A 153 41.76 -3.68 -50.21
N ASP A 154 40.84 -2.82 -49.72
CA ASP A 154 41.13 -1.74 -48.77
C ASP A 154 40.94 -2.18 -47.30
N LEU A 155 40.55 -3.42 -47.06
CA LEU A 155 40.32 -3.98 -45.70
C LEU A 155 40.91 -5.40 -45.62
N ALA A 156 41.55 -5.72 -44.51
CA ALA A 156 42.06 -7.08 -44.26
C ALA A 156 40.91 -8.04 -43.89
N GLN A 157 41.04 -9.32 -44.27
CA GLN A 157 40.05 -10.36 -43.91
C GLN A 157 39.82 -10.44 -42.42
N ILE A 158 40.87 -10.36 -41.62
CA ILE A 158 40.76 -10.43 -40.14
C ILE A 158 39.95 -9.30 -39.55
N ASP A 159 39.94 -8.11 -40.13
CA ASP A 159 39.14 -6.99 -39.69
C ASP A 159 37.69 -7.18 -40.09
N LEU A 160 37.39 -7.71 -41.26
CA LEU A 160 36.03 -8.07 -41.65
C LEU A 160 35.46 -9.16 -40.76
N ASP A 161 36.20 -10.22 -40.49
CA ASP A 161 35.81 -11.31 -39.62
C ASP A 161 35.49 -10.79 -38.19
N ARG A 162 36.31 -9.85 -37.68
CA ARG A 162 36.05 -9.22 -36.36
C ARG A 162 34.75 -8.41 -36.34
N ILE A 163 34.48 -7.66 -37.38
CA ILE A 163 33.24 -6.88 -37.50
C ILE A 163 32.04 -7.83 -37.53
N GLU A 164 32.09 -8.89 -38.34
CA GLU A 164 31.01 -9.86 -38.44
C GLU A 164 30.76 -10.62 -37.12
N LEU A 165 31.80 -10.96 -36.37
CA LEU A 165 31.69 -11.58 -35.05
C LEU A 165 31.03 -10.65 -34.01
N LEU A 166 31.31 -9.36 -34.04
CA LEU A 166 30.71 -8.40 -33.10
C LEU A 166 29.22 -8.23 -33.34
N ARG A 167 28.71 -8.50 -34.55
CA ARG A 167 27.27 -8.50 -34.82
C ARG A 167 26.49 -9.43 -33.90
N VAL A 168 27.05 -10.59 -33.55
CA VAL A 168 26.45 -11.56 -32.63
C VAL A 168 26.20 -10.94 -31.23
N GLN A 169 27.04 -10.02 -30.78
CA GLN A 169 26.85 -9.31 -29.52
C GLN A 169 25.62 -8.40 -29.58
N TYR A 170 25.43 -7.64 -30.67
CA TYR A 170 24.27 -6.78 -30.85
C TYR A 170 22.96 -7.58 -30.94
N GLU A 171 22.96 -8.75 -31.61
CA GLU A 171 21.82 -9.66 -31.63
C GLU A 171 21.46 -10.16 -30.18
N SER A 172 22.49 -10.56 -29.44
CA SER A 172 22.30 -11.00 -28.03
C SER A 172 21.76 -9.90 -27.14
N GLU A 173 22.13 -8.65 -27.39
CA GLU A 173 21.64 -7.48 -26.67
C GLU A 173 20.15 -7.21 -26.96
N ILE A 174 19.69 -7.34 -28.21
CA ILE A 174 18.30 -7.24 -28.59
C ILE A 174 17.46 -8.31 -27.90
N GLU A 175 17.95 -9.57 -27.89
CA GLU A 175 17.23 -10.64 -27.18
C GLU A 175 17.13 -10.37 -25.68
N THR A 176 18.22 -9.91 -25.06
CA THR A 176 18.23 -9.53 -23.65
C THR A 176 17.25 -8.38 -23.36
N ALA A 177 17.28 -7.32 -24.18
CA ALA A 177 16.36 -6.18 -24.03
C ALA A 177 14.90 -6.60 -24.28
N THR A 178 14.66 -7.52 -25.23
CA THR A 178 13.33 -8.07 -25.50
C THR A 178 12.77 -8.85 -24.30
N VAL A 179 13.60 -9.69 -23.67
CA VAL A 179 13.23 -10.42 -22.46
C VAL A 179 12.95 -9.45 -21.30
N ASN A 180 13.80 -8.44 -21.11
CA ASN A 180 13.63 -7.43 -20.07
C ASN A 180 12.30 -6.66 -20.24
N LEU A 181 11.97 -6.23 -21.45
CA LEU A 181 10.69 -5.57 -21.74
C LEU A 181 9.50 -6.49 -21.49
N ARG A 182 9.57 -7.77 -21.91
CA ARG A 182 8.50 -8.74 -21.65
C ARG A 182 8.30 -8.97 -20.15
N THR A 183 9.39 -9.10 -19.40
CA THR A 183 9.36 -9.28 -17.94
C THR A 183 8.73 -8.06 -17.25
N ALA A 184 9.12 -6.84 -17.62
CA ALA A 184 8.55 -5.61 -17.09
C ALA A 184 7.03 -5.52 -17.39
N LYS A 185 6.60 -5.86 -18.61
CA LYS A 185 5.17 -5.93 -18.98
C LYS A 185 4.40 -6.98 -18.18
N ILE A 186 4.99 -8.16 -17.91
CA ILE A 186 4.37 -9.20 -17.08
C ILE A 186 4.16 -8.70 -15.65
N GLN A 187 5.15 -8.03 -15.06
CA GLN A 187 5.03 -7.45 -13.72
C GLN A 187 3.91 -6.41 -13.65
N LEU A 188 3.81 -5.56 -14.66
CA LEU A 188 2.74 -4.56 -14.73
C LEU A 188 1.35 -5.21 -14.90
N LEU A 189 1.22 -6.21 -15.78
CA LEU A 189 -0.01 -6.99 -15.95
C LEU A 189 -0.44 -7.70 -14.67
N GLN A 190 0.51 -8.24 -13.90
CA GLN A 190 0.23 -8.83 -12.59
C GLN A 190 -0.40 -7.82 -11.63
N MET A 191 0.17 -6.61 -11.54
CA MET A 191 -0.39 -5.56 -10.68
C MET A 191 -1.78 -5.12 -11.12
N LEU A 192 -2.04 -5.11 -12.44
CA LEU A 192 -3.34 -4.80 -13.03
C LEU A 192 -4.35 -5.96 -12.94
N ASN A 193 -3.97 -7.09 -12.35
CA ASN A 193 -4.77 -8.33 -12.36
C ASN A 193 -5.27 -8.66 -13.78
N ASP A 194 -4.46 -8.40 -14.80
CA ASP A 194 -4.80 -8.56 -16.21
C ASP A 194 -4.06 -9.76 -16.81
N ARG A 195 -4.77 -10.60 -17.54
CA ARG A 195 -4.24 -11.80 -18.19
C ARG A 195 -4.09 -11.64 -19.71
N THR A 196 -4.11 -10.40 -20.18
CA THR A 196 -3.85 -10.11 -21.60
C THR A 196 -2.49 -10.68 -22.01
N PRO A 197 -2.37 -11.36 -23.15
CA PRO A 197 -1.08 -11.83 -23.65
C PRO A 197 -0.10 -10.69 -23.77
N VAL A 198 1.12 -10.88 -23.28
CA VAL A 198 2.18 -9.85 -23.19
C VAL A 198 2.48 -9.14 -24.52
N GLY A 199 2.31 -9.86 -25.63
CA GLY A 199 2.51 -9.30 -26.97
C GLY A 199 1.43 -8.32 -27.44
N LEU A 200 0.26 -8.31 -26.78
CA LEU A 200 -0.87 -7.42 -27.09
C LEU A 200 -0.94 -6.23 -26.12
N PHE A 201 -0.15 -6.24 -25.05
CA PHE A 201 -0.08 -5.20 -24.04
C PHE A 201 1.12 -4.28 -24.29
N ASP A 202 0.90 -2.98 -24.20
CA ASP A 202 1.94 -1.98 -24.28
C ASP A 202 1.61 -0.77 -23.39
N VAL A 203 2.64 0.04 -23.11
CA VAL A 203 2.49 1.32 -22.41
C VAL A 203 3.12 2.45 -23.20
N THR A 204 2.59 3.66 -23.02
CA THR A 204 3.09 4.88 -23.64
C THR A 204 3.07 6.03 -22.65
N GLY A 205 4.08 6.88 -22.73
CA GLY A 205 4.20 8.07 -21.88
C GLY A 205 5.48 8.82 -22.16
N PRO A 206 5.64 10.03 -21.62
CA PRO A 206 6.89 10.78 -21.73
C PRO A 206 7.98 10.03 -20.97
N PHE A 207 9.15 9.89 -21.62
CA PHE A 207 10.38 9.37 -21.01
C PHE A 207 11.44 10.48 -21.10
N ASP A 208 11.24 11.52 -20.31
CA ASP A 208 12.09 12.72 -20.23
C ASP A 208 12.03 13.27 -18.78
N PHE A 209 12.79 14.30 -18.48
CA PHE A 209 12.82 14.95 -17.17
C PHE A 209 12.46 16.44 -17.26
N SER A 210 11.87 16.97 -16.18
CA SER A 210 11.71 18.40 -15.93
C SER A 210 12.78 18.87 -14.96
N ASP A 211 13.31 20.07 -15.15
CA ASP A 211 14.23 20.71 -14.23
C ASP A 211 13.55 21.67 -13.23
N GLU A 212 12.23 21.73 -13.26
CA GLU A 212 11.41 22.52 -12.35
C GLU A 212 11.24 21.74 -11.03
N LEU A 213 11.78 22.29 -9.95
CA LEU A 213 11.65 21.77 -8.59
C LEU A 213 11.31 22.94 -7.66
N GLN A 214 10.21 22.79 -6.89
CA GLN A 214 9.80 23.79 -5.91
C GLN A 214 10.73 23.78 -4.68
N PRO A 215 10.68 24.82 -3.81
CA PRO A 215 11.43 24.82 -2.56
C PRO A 215 11.01 23.67 -1.64
N LEU A 216 11.98 23.09 -0.94
CA LEU A 216 11.79 21.94 -0.03
C LEU A 216 10.66 22.16 0.99
N GLU A 217 10.56 23.38 1.55
CA GLU A 217 9.54 23.70 2.56
C GLU A 217 8.11 23.53 2.04
N THR A 218 7.87 23.83 0.74
CA THR A 218 6.56 23.62 0.11
C THR A 218 6.14 22.14 0.15
N TYR A 219 7.09 21.24 -0.09
CA TYR A 219 6.84 19.79 -0.05
C TYR A 219 6.65 19.29 1.39
N ARG A 220 7.39 19.83 2.36
CA ARG A 220 7.22 19.52 3.79
C ARG A 220 5.85 19.91 4.30
N ASP A 221 5.40 21.14 4.00
CA ASP A 221 4.08 21.62 4.42
C ASP A 221 2.96 20.79 3.78
N ALA A 222 3.09 20.47 2.49
CA ALA A 222 2.16 19.61 1.78
C ALA A 222 2.09 18.21 2.40
N ALA A 223 3.23 17.61 2.74
CA ALA A 223 3.30 16.28 3.34
C ALA A 223 2.64 16.23 4.73
N LEU A 224 2.89 17.22 5.57
CA LEU A 224 2.26 17.32 6.89
C LEU A 224 0.73 17.42 6.82
N ALA A 225 0.20 18.01 5.74
CA ALA A 225 -1.23 18.16 5.53
C ALA A 225 -1.89 16.94 4.87
N ALA A 226 -1.16 16.25 3.97
CA ALA A 226 -1.76 15.26 3.06
C ALA A 226 -1.46 13.81 3.43
N ARG A 227 -0.43 13.49 4.21
CA ARG A 227 0.00 12.11 4.46
C ARG A 227 -0.98 11.31 5.34
N PRO A 228 -1.56 10.21 4.80
CA PRO A 228 -2.53 9.41 5.54
C PRO A 228 -1.93 8.66 6.74
N ASP A 229 -0.68 8.20 6.67
CA ASP A 229 0.01 7.52 7.78
C ASP A 229 0.19 8.46 9.00
N LEU A 230 0.51 9.73 8.79
CA LEU A 230 0.55 10.73 9.85
C LEU A 230 -0.86 10.98 10.41
N GLN A 231 -1.87 11.06 9.56
CA GLN A 231 -3.26 11.21 9.99
C GLN A 231 -3.72 10.02 10.84
N ALA A 232 -3.40 8.79 10.43
CA ALA A 232 -3.68 7.58 11.22
C ALA A 232 -3.01 7.63 12.60
N ALA A 233 -1.77 8.09 12.69
CA ALA A 233 -1.05 8.23 13.96
C ALA A 233 -1.71 9.27 14.88
N LEU A 234 -2.13 10.43 14.36
CA LEU A 234 -2.85 11.47 15.11
C LEU A 234 -4.23 11.00 15.56
N GLN A 235 -4.97 10.27 14.72
CA GLN A 235 -6.26 9.66 15.06
C GLN A 235 -6.12 8.60 16.15
N THR A 236 -5.00 7.83 16.14
CA THR A 236 -4.69 6.85 17.19
C THR A 236 -4.50 7.53 18.55
N VAL A 237 -3.90 8.71 18.61
CA VAL A 237 -3.84 9.51 19.86
C VAL A 237 -5.25 9.84 20.34
N GLN A 238 -6.14 10.26 19.45
CA GLN A 238 -7.53 10.59 19.81
C GLN A 238 -8.27 9.36 20.33
N GLN A 239 -8.16 8.23 19.67
CA GLN A 239 -8.76 6.96 20.11
C GLN A 239 -8.24 6.51 21.47
N SER A 240 -6.94 6.66 21.74
CA SER A 240 -6.34 6.31 23.04
C SER A 240 -6.93 7.17 24.18
N VAL A 241 -7.23 8.45 23.93
CA VAL A 241 -7.93 9.32 24.88
C VAL A 241 -9.38 8.84 25.13
N THR A 242 -10.10 8.45 24.09
CA THR A 242 -11.45 7.90 24.19
C THR A 242 -11.44 6.56 24.93
N ASN A 243 -10.49 5.68 24.65
CA ASN A 243 -10.30 4.42 25.35
C ASN A 243 -10.00 4.61 26.85
N HIS A 244 -9.23 5.64 27.20
CA HIS A 244 -9.02 5.99 28.59
C HIS A 244 -10.33 6.46 29.28
N LYS A 245 -11.13 7.29 28.63
CA LYS A 245 -12.45 7.68 29.15
C LYS A 245 -13.35 6.46 29.35
N LEU A 246 -13.35 5.53 28.40
CA LEU A 246 -14.10 4.27 28.50
C LEU A 246 -13.59 3.40 29.68
N ALA A 247 -12.28 3.30 29.86
CA ALA A 247 -11.69 2.58 30.99
C ALA A 247 -12.07 3.21 32.36
N VAL A 248 -12.18 4.55 32.41
CA VAL A 248 -12.69 5.26 33.60
C VAL A 248 -14.17 4.96 33.81
N ALA A 249 -14.99 5.03 32.77
CA ALA A 249 -16.42 4.72 32.82
C ALA A 249 -16.67 3.26 33.24
N ASN A 250 -15.89 2.31 32.72
CA ASN A 250 -15.96 0.90 33.11
C ASN A 250 -15.60 0.64 34.59
N GLY A 251 -14.96 1.59 35.24
CA GLY A 251 -14.76 1.59 36.70
C GLY A 251 -16.01 1.87 37.50
N SER A 252 -17.10 2.37 36.90
CA SER A 252 -18.40 2.57 37.55
C SER A 252 -19.22 1.28 37.55
N THR A 253 -20.22 1.23 38.47
CA THR A 253 -21.13 0.08 38.60
C THR A 253 -22.34 0.23 37.71
N ASP A 254 -22.79 -0.87 37.11
CA ASP A 254 -24.01 -0.96 36.32
C ASP A 254 -25.06 -1.78 37.09
N PRO A 255 -26.26 -1.23 37.40
CA PRO A 255 -27.32 -1.98 38.06
C PRO A 255 -27.94 -2.99 37.08
N THR A 256 -28.26 -4.17 37.59
CA THR A 256 -29.13 -5.15 36.95
C THR A 256 -30.50 -5.11 37.59
N PHE A 257 -31.50 -4.86 36.80
CA PHE A 257 -32.89 -4.93 37.21
C PHE A 257 -33.46 -6.30 36.86
N ALA A 258 -34.13 -6.97 37.80
CA ALA A 258 -34.78 -8.25 37.52
C ALA A 258 -36.19 -8.27 38.09
N GLY A 259 -37.08 -8.98 37.40
CA GLY A 259 -38.44 -9.26 37.82
C GLY A 259 -38.82 -10.70 37.54
N TRP A 260 -39.49 -11.34 38.46
CA TRP A 260 -39.90 -12.72 38.31
C TRP A 260 -41.28 -13.00 38.82
N PHE A 261 -41.87 -14.06 38.32
CA PHE A 261 -43.08 -14.67 38.81
C PHE A 261 -42.73 -16.05 39.41
N THR A 262 -43.28 -16.39 40.56
CA THR A 262 -43.09 -17.70 41.17
C THR A 262 -44.43 -18.41 41.28
N ASN A 263 -44.51 -19.64 40.79
CA ASN A 263 -45.63 -20.54 41.00
C ASN A 263 -45.15 -21.74 41.83
N ASN A 264 -45.60 -21.87 43.05
CA ASN A 264 -45.29 -22.97 43.95
C ASN A 264 -46.55 -23.45 44.65
N SER A 265 -47.12 -24.52 44.14
CA SER A 265 -48.39 -25.09 44.64
C SER A 265 -48.30 -25.74 46.01
N SER A 266 -47.11 -25.94 46.57
CA SER A 266 -46.92 -26.60 47.87
C SER A 266 -46.51 -25.66 49.00
N THR A 267 -46.50 -24.35 48.78
CA THR A 267 -46.16 -23.42 49.88
C THR A 267 -47.36 -23.07 50.73
N ASN A 268 -47.15 -23.00 52.04
CA ASN A 268 -48.08 -22.41 53.00
C ASN A 268 -47.92 -20.87 53.05
N ASN A 269 -47.63 -20.21 51.90
CA ASN A 269 -47.48 -18.78 51.84
C ASN A 269 -48.87 -18.11 52.06
N PRO A 270 -49.04 -17.21 53.06
CA PRO A 270 -50.28 -16.49 53.27
C PRO A 270 -50.71 -15.67 52.08
N ASN A 271 -49.82 -15.33 51.16
CA ASN A 271 -50.15 -14.60 49.93
C ASN A 271 -50.50 -15.54 48.75
N GLY A 272 -50.68 -16.87 48.99
CA GLY A 272 -51.02 -17.88 47.99
C GLY A 272 -49.80 -18.49 47.29
N PRO A 273 -50.05 -19.47 46.39
CA PRO A 273 -49.01 -20.17 45.70
C PRO A 273 -48.30 -19.35 44.60
N GLN A 274 -48.86 -18.22 44.19
CA GLN A 274 -48.38 -17.35 43.14
C GLN A 274 -47.88 -16.02 43.71
N THR A 275 -46.65 -15.68 43.44
CA THR A 275 -46.01 -14.42 43.89
C THR A 275 -45.24 -13.74 42.75
N VAL A 276 -45.10 -12.44 42.83
CA VAL A 276 -44.22 -11.66 41.98
C VAL A 276 -43.15 -11.01 42.82
N GLY A 277 -41.95 -10.89 42.23
CA GLY A 277 -40.83 -10.24 42.89
C GLY A 277 -40.04 -9.38 41.93
N ALA A 278 -39.32 -8.43 42.47
CA ALA A 278 -38.40 -7.59 41.74
C ALA A 278 -37.10 -7.41 42.56
N SER A 279 -35.99 -7.26 41.88
CA SER A 279 -34.72 -6.94 42.51
C SER A 279 -33.89 -5.95 41.70
N VAL A 280 -33.01 -5.26 42.40
CA VAL A 280 -31.96 -4.45 41.83
C VAL A 280 -30.65 -4.99 42.41
N SER A 281 -29.78 -5.49 41.51
CA SER A 281 -28.43 -5.97 41.86
C SER A 281 -27.40 -4.95 41.41
N VAL A 282 -26.56 -4.52 42.36
CA VAL A 282 -25.47 -3.57 42.08
C VAL A 282 -24.16 -4.17 42.54
N PRO A 283 -23.19 -4.46 41.64
CA PRO A 283 -21.90 -4.99 42.04
C PRO A 283 -21.13 -3.94 42.84
N LEU A 284 -20.70 -4.31 44.05
CA LEU A 284 -19.88 -3.43 44.90
C LEU A 284 -18.42 -3.52 44.50
N ARG A 285 -17.91 -2.45 43.89
CA ARG A 285 -16.53 -2.39 43.43
C ARG A 285 -15.57 -2.01 44.57
N ILE A 286 -15.35 -2.95 45.48
CA ILE A 286 -14.48 -2.76 46.64
C ILE A 286 -13.02 -2.97 46.26
N PHE A 287 -12.71 -4.05 45.52
CA PHE A 287 -11.37 -4.45 45.14
C PHE A 287 -11.02 -4.01 43.72
N ASP A 288 -11.85 -4.36 42.75
CA ASP A 288 -11.64 -4.01 41.35
C ASP A 288 -12.48 -2.77 40.97
N ARG A 289 -11.79 -1.66 40.75
CA ARG A 289 -12.31 -0.37 40.28
C ARG A 289 -11.79 -0.04 38.88
N ASN A 290 -11.33 -1.05 38.14
CA ASN A 290 -10.68 -0.94 36.84
C ASN A 290 -9.36 -0.14 36.89
N GLN A 291 -8.66 -0.13 38.05
CA GLN A 291 -7.49 0.70 38.26
C GLN A 291 -6.31 0.30 37.36
N GLY A 292 -6.15 -0.99 37.06
CA GLY A 292 -5.12 -1.49 36.15
C GLY A 292 -5.32 -0.97 34.74
N GLU A 293 -6.54 -1.08 34.21
CA GLU A 293 -6.88 -0.64 32.85
C GLU A 293 -6.85 0.88 32.73
N LYS A 294 -7.29 1.62 33.75
CA LYS A 294 -7.13 3.08 33.81
C LYS A 294 -5.68 3.52 33.71
N LYS A 295 -4.77 2.83 34.43
CA LYS A 295 -3.34 3.11 34.36
C LYS A 295 -2.74 2.70 33.01
N ARG A 296 -3.12 1.54 32.47
CA ARG A 296 -2.67 1.05 31.16
C ARG A 296 -3.04 2.04 30.06
N THR A 297 -4.31 2.47 30.00
CA THR A 297 -4.81 3.39 28.97
C THR A 297 -4.24 4.80 29.10
N LEU A 298 -3.88 5.23 30.32
CA LEU A 298 -3.16 6.49 30.50
C LEU A 298 -1.74 6.43 29.90
N ILE A 299 -1.03 5.32 30.15
CA ILE A 299 0.29 5.08 29.53
C ILE A 299 0.16 4.96 28.00
N ASP A 300 -0.93 4.37 27.50
CA ASP A 300 -1.18 4.21 26.09
C ASP A 300 -1.36 5.58 25.36
N ILE A 301 -1.95 6.57 26.01
CA ILE A 301 -2.00 7.95 25.49
C ILE A 301 -0.58 8.49 25.28
N ASP A 302 0.31 8.34 26.27
CA ASP A 302 1.68 8.85 26.16
C ASP A 302 2.46 8.08 25.07
N ARG A 303 2.29 6.75 25.00
CA ARG A 303 2.86 5.92 23.93
C ARG A 303 2.39 6.37 22.54
N SER A 304 1.09 6.63 22.38
CA SER A 304 0.52 7.06 21.10
C SER A 304 1.01 8.45 20.68
N LYS A 305 1.18 9.36 21.63
CA LYS A 305 1.81 10.68 21.35
C LYS A 305 3.25 10.53 20.87
N GLN A 306 4.06 9.71 21.55
CA GLN A 306 5.44 9.43 21.13
C GLN A 306 5.48 8.83 19.71
N ALA A 307 4.56 7.90 19.41
CA ALA A 307 4.44 7.30 18.09
C ALA A 307 4.06 8.34 17.00
N SER A 308 3.16 9.29 17.33
CA SER A 308 2.78 10.35 16.39
C SER A 308 3.93 11.34 16.11
N GLU A 309 4.76 11.65 17.12
CA GLU A 309 5.97 12.47 16.92
C GLU A 309 7.01 11.71 16.08
N ALA A 310 7.18 10.40 16.28
CA ALA A 310 8.05 9.58 15.45
C ALA A 310 7.56 9.53 13.99
N ALA A 311 6.25 9.38 13.77
CA ALA A 311 5.65 9.43 12.42
C ALA A 311 5.90 10.80 11.76
N ARG A 312 5.76 11.88 12.50
CA ARG A 312 6.05 13.24 12.01
C ARG A 312 7.52 13.40 11.60
N ALA A 313 8.45 12.90 12.42
CA ALA A 313 9.88 12.90 12.10
C ALA A 313 10.18 12.09 10.82
N GLN A 314 9.49 10.95 10.65
CA GLN A 314 9.60 10.12 9.44
C GLN A 314 9.12 10.87 8.19
N VAL A 315 8.01 11.64 8.29
CA VAL A 315 7.53 12.50 7.18
C VAL A 315 8.62 13.43 6.70
N PHE A 316 9.29 14.17 7.61
CA PHE A 316 10.39 15.05 7.23
C PHE A 316 11.54 14.29 6.56
N SER A 317 11.95 13.17 7.14
CA SER A 317 13.04 12.35 6.59
C SER A 317 12.75 11.84 5.19
N ASP A 318 11.53 11.36 4.95
CA ASP A 318 11.11 10.83 3.65
C ASP A 318 11.09 11.93 2.58
N VAL A 319 10.53 13.11 2.92
CA VAL A 319 10.47 14.26 2.02
C VAL A 319 11.87 14.76 1.69
N ASP A 320 12.71 14.96 2.70
CA ASP A 320 14.07 15.50 2.53
C ASP A 320 14.91 14.55 1.66
N THR A 321 14.85 13.25 1.97
CA THR A 321 15.59 12.23 1.20
C THR A 321 15.12 12.17 -0.25
N SER A 322 13.81 12.13 -0.47
CA SER A 322 13.25 12.05 -1.83
C SER A 322 13.53 13.33 -2.62
N TYR A 323 13.46 14.49 -1.99
CA TYR A 323 13.80 15.78 -2.58
C TYR A 323 15.26 15.82 -3.07
N GLU A 324 16.20 15.41 -2.21
CA GLU A 324 17.63 15.38 -2.57
C GLU A 324 17.91 14.38 -3.70
N LEU A 325 17.20 13.24 -3.74
CA LEU A 325 17.31 12.28 -4.85
C LEU A 325 16.84 12.89 -6.18
N VAL A 326 15.69 13.59 -6.19
CA VAL A 326 15.19 14.27 -7.39
C VAL A 326 16.17 15.35 -7.83
N ARG A 327 16.63 16.21 -6.92
CA ARG A 327 17.56 17.29 -7.18
C ARG A 327 18.88 16.76 -7.78
N SER A 328 19.44 15.72 -7.17
CA SER A 328 20.68 15.09 -7.65
C SER A 328 20.52 14.52 -9.07
N ASN A 329 19.41 13.84 -9.36
CA ASN A 329 19.15 13.31 -10.70
C ASN A 329 18.99 14.43 -11.75
N ILE A 330 18.33 15.54 -11.40
CA ILE A 330 18.23 16.72 -12.28
C ILE A 330 19.64 17.29 -12.59
N GLU A 331 20.47 17.47 -11.56
CA GLU A 331 21.83 17.98 -11.75
C GLU A 331 22.70 17.06 -12.63
N LEU A 332 22.54 15.75 -12.51
CA LEU A 332 23.22 14.77 -13.36
C LEU A 332 22.66 14.79 -14.80
N LEU A 333 21.36 14.97 -14.99
CA LEU A 333 20.72 14.93 -16.32
C LEU A 333 20.95 16.19 -17.14
N LYS A 334 21.06 17.37 -16.52
CA LYS A 334 21.29 18.66 -17.21
C LYS A 334 22.46 18.62 -18.19
N PRO A 335 23.68 18.17 -17.83
CA PRO A 335 24.80 18.08 -18.76
C PRO A 335 24.56 17.10 -19.91
N TYR A 336 23.84 16.00 -19.65
CA TYR A 336 23.52 15.03 -20.72
C TYR A 336 22.60 15.65 -21.78
N LYS A 337 21.56 16.36 -21.38
CA LYS A 337 20.61 17.05 -22.29
C LYS A 337 21.29 18.21 -23.01
N ALA A 338 22.11 18.98 -22.31
CA ALA A 338 22.72 20.19 -22.86
C ALA A 338 23.92 19.91 -23.79
N LYS A 339 24.68 18.83 -23.56
CA LYS A 339 25.96 18.67 -24.22
C LYS A 339 26.34 17.22 -24.58
N TYR A 340 26.28 16.29 -23.64
CA TYR A 340 26.96 14.99 -23.80
C TYR A 340 26.35 14.12 -24.88
N LYS A 341 25.02 14.11 -25.03
CA LYS A 341 24.35 13.35 -26.11
C LYS A 341 24.81 13.80 -27.50
N ASP A 342 24.75 15.10 -27.74
CA ASP A 342 25.14 15.68 -29.04
C ASP A 342 26.64 15.56 -29.30
N GLN A 343 27.47 15.64 -28.26
CA GLN A 343 28.88 15.47 -28.36
C GLN A 343 29.24 14.02 -28.72
N ALA A 344 28.63 13.04 -28.04
CA ALA A 344 28.84 11.62 -28.32
C ALA A 344 28.41 11.27 -29.75
N LEU A 345 27.24 11.80 -30.18
CA LEU A 345 26.76 11.62 -31.54
C LEU A 345 27.74 12.19 -32.56
N ARG A 346 28.21 13.44 -32.40
CA ARG A 346 29.19 14.06 -33.31
C ARG A 346 30.53 13.30 -33.38
N VAL A 347 31.02 12.80 -32.23
CA VAL A 347 32.25 12.02 -32.19
C VAL A 347 32.07 10.71 -32.96
N ARG A 348 30.97 9.99 -32.70
CA ARG A 348 30.65 8.75 -33.42
C ARG A 348 30.61 9.00 -34.93
N ASP A 349 29.83 9.98 -35.37
CA ASP A 349 29.62 10.26 -36.81
C ASP A 349 30.92 10.71 -37.50
N ALA A 350 31.75 11.54 -36.86
CA ALA A 350 33.02 11.98 -37.39
C ALA A 350 34.03 10.81 -37.54
N VAL A 351 34.13 9.94 -36.52
CA VAL A 351 35.02 8.77 -36.56
C VAL A 351 34.50 7.74 -37.56
N THR A 352 33.17 7.56 -37.67
CA THR A 352 32.56 6.68 -38.67
C THR A 352 32.93 7.16 -40.09
N PHE A 353 32.71 8.46 -40.38
CA PHE A 353 33.06 9.04 -41.66
C PHE A 353 34.56 8.84 -41.97
N ALA A 354 35.44 9.09 -41.00
CA ALA A 354 36.87 8.86 -41.18
C ALA A 354 37.19 7.37 -41.43
N TYR A 355 36.54 6.44 -40.72
CA TYR A 355 36.69 5.00 -40.95
C TYR A 355 36.27 4.58 -42.36
N GLU A 356 35.11 5.05 -42.83
CA GLU A 356 34.56 4.77 -44.16
C GLU A 356 35.54 5.21 -45.29
N HIS A 357 36.27 6.30 -45.06
CA HIS A 357 37.21 6.86 -46.02
C HIS A 357 38.68 6.45 -45.76
N GLY A 358 38.93 5.48 -44.86
CA GLY A 358 40.26 4.97 -44.58
C GLY A 358 41.14 5.87 -43.70
N GLY A 359 40.56 6.93 -43.10
CA GLY A 359 41.28 7.88 -42.24
C GLY A 359 41.27 7.54 -40.74
N ALA A 360 40.50 6.51 -40.34
CA ALA A 360 40.50 6.01 -38.97
C ALA A 360 40.64 4.48 -38.95
N SER A 361 41.17 3.94 -37.85
CA SER A 361 41.27 2.49 -37.66
C SER A 361 39.93 1.88 -37.26
N LEU A 362 39.79 0.56 -37.47
CA LEU A 362 38.64 -0.20 -36.95
C LEU A 362 38.49 -0.04 -35.43
N MET A 363 39.61 0.01 -34.69
CA MET A 363 39.56 0.15 -33.24
C MET A 363 39.03 1.52 -32.83
N ASP A 364 39.39 2.60 -33.51
CA ASP A 364 38.84 3.95 -33.24
C ASP A 364 37.33 3.99 -33.48
N PHE A 365 36.88 3.36 -34.58
CA PHE A 365 35.46 3.25 -34.88
C PHE A 365 34.69 2.48 -33.77
N LEU A 366 35.20 1.30 -33.38
CA LEU A 366 34.56 0.49 -32.35
C LEU A 366 34.50 1.20 -30.98
N ASN A 367 35.56 1.92 -30.61
CA ASN A 367 35.61 2.71 -29.39
C ASN A 367 34.57 3.85 -29.44
N ALA A 368 34.50 4.62 -30.52
CA ALA A 368 33.55 5.71 -30.68
C ALA A 368 32.09 5.21 -30.64
N GLN A 369 31.79 4.05 -31.21
CA GLN A 369 30.50 3.41 -31.17
C GLN A 369 30.14 2.94 -29.72
N SER A 370 31.12 2.33 -29.04
CA SER A 370 30.93 1.93 -27.63
C SER A 370 30.67 3.11 -26.71
N ASP A 371 31.44 4.21 -26.87
CA ASP A 371 31.29 5.42 -26.08
C ASP A 371 29.90 6.07 -26.29
N TYR A 372 29.47 6.19 -27.57
CA TYR A 372 28.15 6.70 -27.91
C TYR A 372 27.03 5.88 -27.21
N ARG A 373 27.12 4.56 -27.32
CA ARG A 373 26.13 3.65 -26.70
C ARG A 373 26.12 3.76 -25.18
N GLN A 374 27.32 3.83 -24.55
CA GLN A 374 27.39 4.02 -23.08
C GLN A 374 26.72 5.31 -22.63
N VAL A 375 26.91 6.41 -23.37
CA VAL A 375 26.26 7.69 -23.09
C VAL A 375 24.73 7.59 -23.21
N GLN A 376 24.20 6.90 -24.22
CA GLN A 376 22.78 6.70 -24.42
C GLN A 376 22.16 5.83 -23.33
N LEU A 377 22.82 4.72 -22.96
CA LEU A 377 22.35 3.84 -21.89
C LEU A 377 22.38 4.54 -20.52
N ALA A 378 23.46 5.29 -20.23
CA ALA A 378 23.56 6.09 -19.00
C ALA A 378 22.46 7.15 -18.93
N TYR A 379 22.15 7.81 -20.04
CA TYR A 379 21.03 8.77 -20.12
C TYR A 379 19.69 8.09 -19.84
N ALA A 380 19.42 6.93 -20.44
CA ALA A 380 18.20 6.18 -20.19
C ALA A 380 18.06 5.74 -18.71
N GLN A 381 19.17 5.30 -18.11
CA GLN A 381 19.20 4.93 -16.68
C GLN A 381 18.93 6.13 -15.77
N LEU A 382 19.54 7.28 -16.07
CA LEU A 382 19.32 8.51 -15.30
C LEU A 382 17.90 9.03 -15.41
N ILE A 383 17.25 8.96 -16.59
CA ILE A 383 15.82 9.32 -16.73
C ILE A 383 14.95 8.36 -15.91
N GLY A 384 15.19 7.05 -15.99
CA GLY A 384 14.48 6.07 -15.19
C GLY A 384 14.62 6.33 -13.67
N ALA A 385 15.84 6.66 -13.23
CA ALA A 385 16.13 7.02 -11.85
C ALA A 385 15.42 8.32 -11.43
N TYR A 386 15.41 9.34 -12.29
CA TYR A 386 14.70 10.60 -12.05
C TYR A 386 13.17 10.36 -11.91
N LEU A 387 12.55 9.66 -12.85
CA LEU A 387 11.12 9.39 -12.84
C LEU A 387 10.71 8.55 -11.62
N THR A 388 11.56 7.62 -11.20
CA THR A 388 11.34 6.85 -9.97
C THR A 388 11.49 7.73 -8.72
N ALA A 389 12.51 8.59 -8.66
CA ALA A 389 12.71 9.53 -7.56
C ALA A 389 11.57 10.57 -7.48
N ALA A 390 11.07 11.06 -8.62
CA ALA A 390 9.89 11.94 -8.68
C ALA A 390 8.65 11.23 -8.14
N GLY A 391 8.43 9.97 -8.52
CA GLY A 391 7.38 9.13 -7.93
C GLY A 391 7.53 8.95 -6.42
N GLN A 392 8.77 8.78 -5.94
CA GLN A 392 9.05 8.66 -4.51
C GLN A 392 8.82 9.97 -3.76
N LEU A 393 9.10 11.13 -4.37
CA LEU A 393 8.77 12.42 -3.78
C LEU A 393 7.25 12.63 -3.70
N ASN A 394 6.50 12.24 -4.74
CA ASN A 394 5.03 12.23 -4.71
C ASN A 394 4.48 11.32 -3.60
N LEU A 395 5.06 10.13 -3.43
CA LEU A 395 4.75 9.23 -2.32
C LEU A 395 5.05 9.90 -0.97
N ALA A 396 6.23 10.52 -0.81
CA ALA A 396 6.63 11.16 0.44
C ALA A 396 5.76 12.37 0.80
N VAL A 397 5.26 13.09 -0.19
CA VAL A 397 4.33 14.23 -0.02
C VAL A 397 2.89 13.78 0.21
N GLY A 398 2.51 12.60 -0.28
CA GLY A 398 1.14 12.08 -0.17
C GLY A 398 0.21 12.50 -1.30
N ARG A 399 0.71 13.17 -2.35
CA ARG A 399 -0.04 13.56 -3.55
C ARG A 399 0.88 13.75 -4.75
N GLU A 400 0.32 13.72 -5.97
CA GLU A 400 1.09 13.94 -7.19
C GLU A 400 1.42 15.43 -7.38
N GLU A 401 2.68 15.80 -7.17
CA GLU A 401 3.23 17.16 -7.34
C GLU A 401 4.17 17.25 -8.56
N ILE A 402 4.81 16.13 -8.93
CA ILE A 402 5.75 16.04 -10.06
C ILE A 402 5.23 14.99 -11.04
N HIS A 403 5.07 15.37 -12.29
CA HIS A 403 4.49 14.55 -13.36
C HIS A 403 5.55 13.93 -14.28
#